data_a679d5c5008c0b8fa0b6e8ac6cccb148
#
_entry.id   a679d5c5008c0b8fa0b6e8ac6cccb148
#
_cell.length_a   1.000
_cell.length_b   1.000
_cell.length_c   1.000
_cell.angle_alpha   90.00
_cell.angle_beta   90.00
_cell.angle_gamma   90.00
#
_symmetry.space_group_name_H-M   'P 1'
#
loop_
_entity.id
_entity.type
_entity.pdbx_description
1 polymer ?
#
loop_
_entity_poly.entity_id
_entity_poly.type
_entity_poly.pdbx_seq_one_letter_code
_entity_poly.pdbx_strand_id
1 'polypeptide(L)'
;WISRIGAALKTYDVVRIDHFRAFASYYEVDADAENAKKGKWKKGPGMELFNRVFETYPNAPIIAEDLGTFGEDVVQLLKDTGFPGMKVVQFGFDPNGDSSHLPHNAVQNSVNYVGTHDNNTLLGWLWEADEAQRRFALEYCGFKEDNWGEGGYKSPSCRSIIETVWKSSSNVAIIAFQDMCGFGSDARMNIPGVADKNWRFRTTADTVNAVDSEYFHHINALYRRMYPVFDK
;
A
#
# COMPACT_ATOMS: atom_id res chain seq x y z
N TRP A 1 19.15 10.60 -10.95
CA TRP A 1 17.74 10.57 -10.53
C TRP A 1 16.83 11.33 -11.50
N ILE A 2 17.17 12.52 -11.94
CA ILE A 2 16.35 13.30 -12.88
C ILE A 2 16.03 12.50 -14.15
N SER A 3 17.06 11.89 -14.77
CA SER A 3 16.89 11.05 -15.96
C SER A 3 16.01 9.81 -15.68
N ARG A 4 16.17 9.17 -14.51
CA ARG A 4 15.39 8.00 -14.10
C ARG A 4 13.91 8.34 -13.92
N ILE A 5 13.63 9.42 -13.17
CA ILE A 5 12.24 9.89 -12.96
C ILE A 5 11.61 10.29 -14.29
N GLY A 6 12.36 11.03 -15.13
CA GLY A 6 11.87 11.43 -16.45
C GLY A 6 11.56 10.26 -17.38
N ALA A 7 12.35 9.19 -17.33
CA ALA A 7 12.06 7.97 -18.09
C ALA A 7 10.79 7.27 -17.57
N ALA A 8 10.61 7.20 -16.26
CA ALA A 8 9.41 6.63 -15.66
C ALA A 8 8.14 7.44 -16.00
N LEU A 9 8.20 8.77 -15.92
CA LEU A 9 7.10 9.67 -16.25
C LEU A 9 6.69 9.65 -17.74
N LYS A 10 7.56 9.18 -18.62
CA LYS A 10 7.20 8.95 -20.03
C LYS A 10 6.38 7.67 -20.23
N THR A 11 6.43 6.75 -19.29
CA THR A 11 5.84 5.41 -19.39
C THR A 11 4.59 5.28 -18.53
N TYR A 12 4.56 5.97 -17.39
CA TYR A 12 3.53 5.84 -16.36
C TYR A 12 2.91 7.17 -16.01
N ASP A 13 1.62 7.16 -15.72
CA ASP A 13 0.87 8.36 -15.29
C ASP A 13 1.25 8.79 -13.87
N VAL A 14 1.62 7.84 -13.00
CA VAL A 14 2.07 8.08 -11.63
C VAL A 14 3.28 7.21 -11.32
N VAL A 15 4.27 7.76 -10.65
CA VAL A 15 5.50 7.05 -10.27
C VAL A 15 5.55 6.87 -8.76
N ARG A 16 5.67 5.63 -8.27
CA ARG A 16 5.94 5.35 -6.86
C ARG A 16 7.44 5.25 -6.64
N ILE A 17 7.97 6.09 -5.74
CA ILE A 17 9.35 5.99 -5.28
C ILE A 17 9.39 5.04 -4.07
N ASP A 18 10.09 3.92 -4.25
CA ASP A 18 10.31 2.93 -3.21
C ASP A 18 11.36 3.39 -2.21
N HIS A 19 11.22 2.95 -0.94
CA HIS A 19 12.13 3.27 0.16
C HIS A 19 12.44 4.78 0.27
N PHE A 20 11.37 5.60 0.27
CA PHE A 20 11.49 7.07 0.27
C PHE A 20 12.31 7.61 1.44
N ARG A 21 12.31 6.93 2.58
CA ARG A 21 13.10 7.31 3.74
C ARG A 21 14.60 7.47 3.44
N ALA A 22 15.14 6.69 2.49
CA ALA A 22 16.56 6.77 2.15
C ALA A 22 17.00 8.13 1.59
N PHE A 23 16.04 8.94 1.11
CA PHE A 23 16.33 10.31 0.68
C PHE A 23 16.47 11.28 1.87
N ALA A 24 15.88 11.00 3.02
CA ALA A 24 16.11 11.73 4.26
C ALA A 24 17.37 11.22 4.97
N SER A 25 17.41 9.91 5.23
CA SER A 25 18.55 9.23 5.84
C SER A 25 18.60 7.75 5.44
N TYR A 26 19.81 7.22 5.30
CA TYR A 26 20.06 5.82 4.95
C TYR A 26 21.08 5.19 5.88
N TYR A 27 20.99 3.88 6.04
CA TYR A 27 21.88 3.12 6.91
C TYR A 27 23.04 2.58 6.07
N GLU A 28 24.27 3.06 6.36
CA GLU A 28 25.50 2.64 5.69
C GLU A 28 26.15 1.51 6.47
N VAL A 29 26.49 0.45 5.79
CA VAL A 29 27.19 -0.73 6.30
C VAL A 29 28.44 -0.95 5.48
N ASP A 30 29.56 -1.29 6.11
CA ASP A 30 30.80 -1.60 5.40
C ASP A 30 30.59 -2.81 4.47
N ALA A 31 31.20 -2.78 3.28
CA ALA A 31 30.95 -3.78 2.25
C ALA A 31 31.44 -5.21 2.63
N ASP A 32 32.39 -5.30 3.55
CA ASP A 32 32.96 -6.53 4.10
C ASP A 32 32.33 -6.94 5.46
N ALA A 33 31.30 -6.23 5.90
CA ALA A 33 30.63 -6.57 7.15
C ALA A 33 29.87 -7.91 7.03
N GLU A 34 29.99 -8.77 8.02
CA GLU A 34 29.30 -10.06 8.08
C GLU A 34 27.75 -9.91 8.14
N ASN A 35 27.26 -8.78 8.65
CA ASN A 35 25.85 -8.50 8.75
C ASN A 35 25.60 -6.98 8.93
N ALA A 36 24.34 -6.56 8.83
CA ALA A 36 23.94 -5.16 8.92
C ALA A 36 23.79 -4.61 10.36
N LYS A 37 24.24 -5.34 11.40
CA LYS A 37 24.07 -4.88 12.79
C LYS A 37 24.98 -3.71 13.18
N LYS A 38 26.11 -3.56 12.49
CA LYS A 38 27.10 -2.50 12.74
C LYS A 38 27.20 -1.59 11.52
N GLY A 39 26.43 -0.54 11.55
CA GLY A 39 26.45 0.51 10.50
C GLY A 39 26.19 1.88 11.10
N LYS A 40 26.05 2.88 10.25
CA LYS A 40 25.82 4.28 10.64
C LYS A 40 24.73 4.90 9.79
N TRP A 41 23.86 5.67 10.42
CA TRP A 41 22.92 6.51 9.69
C TRP A 41 23.66 7.67 9.02
N LYS A 42 23.40 7.86 7.74
CA LYS A 42 23.92 8.96 6.91
C LYS A 42 22.76 9.78 6.42
N LYS A 43 22.98 11.10 6.34
CA LYS A 43 22.00 12.02 5.75
C LYS A 43 21.89 11.77 4.24
N GLY A 44 20.67 11.65 3.75
CA GLY A 44 20.36 11.57 2.34
C GLY A 44 20.33 12.94 1.66
N PRO A 45 20.09 13.01 0.34
CA PRO A 45 20.08 14.24 -0.42
C PRO A 45 18.89 15.18 -0.08
N GLY A 46 17.83 14.63 0.48
CA GLY A 46 16.65 15.41 0.91
C GLY A 46 16.06 16.28 -0.19
N MET A 47 15.63 17.48 0.20
CA MET A 47 15.03 18.47 -0.71
C MET A 47 15.98 18.98 -1.80
N GLU A 48 17.30 18.84 -1.64
CA GLU A 48 18.23 19.21 -2.71
C GLU A 48 17.95 18.43 -4.00
N LEU A 49 17.69 17.12 -3.88
CA LEU A 49 17.29 16.30 -5.02
C LEU A 49 15.90 16.68 -5.54
N PHE A 50 14.92 16.81 -4.64
CA PHE A 50 13.52 17.01 -5.06
C PHE A 50 13.29 18.41 -5.64
N ASN A 51 14.03 19.43 -5.20
CA ASN A 51 14.01 20.74 -5.85
C ASN A 51 14.46 20.65 -7.32
N ARG A 52 15.50 19.84 -7.62
CA ARG A 52 15.92 19.60 -9.00
C ARG A 52 14.88 18.80 -9.80
N VAL A 53 14.17 17.86 -9.15
CA VAL A 53 13.05 17.17 -9.79
C VAL A 53 11.94 18.16 -10.16
N PHE A 54 11.55 19.05 -9.25
CA PHE A 54 10.50 20.04 -9.47
C PHE A 54 10.86 21.11 -10.50
N GLU A 55 12.14 21.53 -10.54
CA GLU A 55 12.64 22.42 -11.59
C GLU A 55 12.50 21.80 -12.99
N THR A 56 12.70 20.47 -13.10
CA THR A 56 12.69 19.76 -14.39
C THR A 56 11.30 19.24 -14.76
N TYR A 57 10.56 18.78 -13.77
CA TYR A 57 9.23 18.18 -13.91
C TYR A 57 8.26 18.80 -12.88
N PRO A 58 7.79 20.03 -13.13
CA PRO A 58 6.80 20.68 -12.28
C PRO A 58 5.56 19.80 -12.12
N ASN A 59 5.09 19.60 -10.89
CA ASN A 59 3.91 18.77 -10.57
C ASN A 59 4.05 17.29 -10.95
N ALA A 60 5.28 16.74 -10.95
CA ALA A 60 5.48 15.31 -11.20
C ALA A 60 4.59 14.47 -10.27
N PRO A 61 3.74 13.58 -10.80
CA PRO A 61 2.82 12.75 -10.03
C PRO A 61 3.60 11.61 -9.34
N ILE A 62 4.13 11.89 -8.17
CA ILE A 62 4.97 10.95 -7.41
C ILE A 62 4.26 10.56 -6.12
N ILE A 63 4.25 9.26 -5.81
CA ILE A 63 3.87 8.67 -4.53
C ILE A 63 5.14 8.28 -3.79
N ALA A 64 5.25 8.63 -2.51
CA ALA A 64 6.35 8.22 -1.66
C ALA A 64 6.00 6.92 -0.90
N GLU A 65 6.83 5.89 -1.02
CA GLU A 65 6.74 4.74 -0.13
C GLU A 65 7.41 5.11 1.20
N ASP A 66 6.57 5.45 2.17
CA ASP A 66 6.92 5.89 3.51
C ASP A 66 6.56 4.82 4.56
N LEU A 67 6.79 3.55 4.26
CA LEU A 67 6.51 2.43 5.18
C LEU A 67 7.71 2.13 6.09
N GLY A 68 7.43 1.62 7.28
CA GLY A 68 8.44 1.21 8.27
C GLY A 68 8.64 2.21 9.41
N THR A 69 9.79 2.13 10.09
CA THR A 69 10.10 3.00 11.23
C THR A 69 10.60 4.37 10.74
N PHE A 70 9.95 5.44 11.18
CA PHE A 70 10.28 6.81 10.77
C PHE A 70 11.02 7.59 11.84
N GLY A 71 11.98 8.42 11.40
CA GLY A 71 12.46 9.57 12.13
C GLY A 71 11.70 10.84 11.73
N GLU A 72 11.83 11.90 12.51
CA GLU A 72 11.24 13.21 12.20
C GLU A 72 11.71 13.77 10.85
N ASP A 73 12.92 13.40 10.42
CA ASP A 73 13.53 13.76 9.15
C ASP A 73 12.73 13.26 7.93
N VAL A 74 12.20 12.02 8.01
CA VAL A 74 11.38 11.43 6.94
C VAL A 74 10.02 12.11 6.88
N VAL A 75 9.39 12.33 8.04
CA VAL A 75 8.10 13.03 8.13
C VAL A 75 8.22 14.46 7.57
N GLN A 76 9.30 15.15 7.91
CA GLN A 76 9.54 16.51 7.40
C GLN A 76 9.77 16.49 5.88
N LEU A 77 10.58 15.56 5.37
CA LEU A 77 10.83 15.45 3.93
C LEU A 77 9.52 15.16 3.15
N LEU A 78 8.66 14.28 3.69
CA LEU A 78 7.36 14.00 3.07
C LEU A 78 6.47 15.26 3.02
N LYS A 79 6.46 16.06 4.09
CA LYS A 79 5.74 17.34 4.12
C LYS A 79 6.30 18.34 3.11
N ASP A 80 7.62 18.48 3.06
CA ASP A 80 8.30 19.43 2.19
C ASP A 80 8.13 19.11 0.71
N THR A 81 8.09 17.82 0.35
CA THR A 81 7.83 17.40 -1.03
C THR A 81 6.34 17.48 -1.40
N GLY A 82 5.44 17.42 -0.44
CA GLY A 82 3.99 17.33 -0.68
C GLY A 82 3.54 16.02 -1.33
N PHE A 83 4.40 15.00 -1.43
CA PHE A 83 4.03 13.72 -2.00
C PHE A 83 3.02 12.99 -1.12
N PRO A 84 2.00 12.33 -1.71
CA PRO A 84 1.18 11.41 -0.95
C PRO A 84 2.02 10.23 -0.43
N GLY A 85 1.92 9.97 0.87
CA GLY A 85 2.47 8.77 1.49
C GLY A 85 1.52 7.58 1.38
N MET A 86 1.94 6.41 1.86
CA MET A 86 1.19 5.17 1.78
C MET A 86 0.59 4.78 3.13
N LYS A 87 -0.61 4.22 3.10
CA LYS A 87 -1.25 3.54 4.22
C LYS A 87 -1.57 2.12 3.81
N VAL A 88 -1.23 1.15 4.66
CA VAL A 88 -1.45 -0.28 4.40
C VAL A 88 -2.27 -0.84 5.57
N VAL A 89 -3.53 -1.14 5.34
CA VAL A 89 -4.46 -1.46 6.43
C VAL A 89 -4.05 -2.72 7.21
N GLN A 90 -3.43 -3.70 6.56
CA GLN A 90 -2.90 -4.89 7.25
C GLN A 90 -1.89 -4.53 8.35
N PHE A 91 -1.13 -3.43 8.22
CA PHE A 91 -0.22 -2.94 9.26
C PHE A 91 -0.94 -2.14 10.36
N GLY A 92 -2.18 -1.75 10.11
CA GLY A 92 -3.00 -1.00 11.05
C GLY A 92 -3.66 -1.86 12.13
N PHE A 93 -3.89 -3.13 11.86
CA PHE A 93 -4.67 -4.01 12.72
C PHE A 93 -3.83 -4.54 13.91
N ASP A 94 -3.43 -3.62 14.79
CA ASP A 94 -2.81 -3.93 16.08
C ASP A 94 -3.81 -3.62 17.20
N PRO A 95 -4.29 -4.64 17.95
CA PRO A 95 -5.26 -4.42 19.03
C PRO A 95 -4.69 -3.61 20.22
N ASN A 96 -3.37 -3.43 20.30
CA ASN A 96 -2.70 -2.74 21.40
C ASN A 96 -2.21 -1.34 21.04
N GLY A 97 -2.37 -0.91 19.79
CA GLY A 97 -1.82 0.35 19.30
C GLY A 97 -2.80 1.16 18.44
N ASP A 98 -2.59 2.48 18.45
CA ASP A 98 -3.25 3.38 17.49
C ASP A 98 -2.31 3.60 16.30
N SER A 99 -2.60 2.92 15.20
CA SER A 99 -1.76 2.93 14.01
C SER A 99 -2.17 4.00 13.01
N SER A 100 -1.20 4.73 12.47
CA SER A 100 -1.42 5.67 11.36
C SER A 100 -1.88 4.99 10.06
N HIS A 101 -1.86 3.65 10.02
CA HIS A 101 -2.35 2.85 8.89
C HIS A 101 -3.84 2.53 8.97
N LEU A 102 -4.48 2.77 10.11
CA LEU A 102 -5.93 2.61 10.23
C LEU A 102 -6.65 3.67 9.37
N PRO A 103 -7.68 3.29 8.62
CA PRO A 103 -8.39 4.19 7.69
C PRO A 103 -8.92 5.47 8.32
N HIS A 104 -9.31 5.48 9.60
CA HIS A 104 -9.78 6.69 10.29
C HIS A 104 -8.65 7.69 10.60
N ASN A 105 -7.39 7.23 10.65
CA ASN A 105 -6.20 8.06 10.82
C ASN A 105 -5.57 8.49 9.49
N ALA A 106 -6.11 8.03 8.36
CA ALA A 106 -5.56 8.35 7.06
C ALA A 106 -5.78 9.84 6.72
N VAL A 107 -4.69 10.51 6.34
CA VAL A 107 -4.76 11.88 5.81
C VAL A 107 -5.21 11.85 4.35
N GLN A 108 -5.87 12.93 3.89
CA GLN A 108 -6.40 13.00 2.54
C GLN A 108 -5.30 12.81 1.47
N ASN A 109 -4.15 13.48 1.64
CA ASN A 109 -3.01 13.35 0.74
C ASN A 109 -2.25 12.04 1.00
N SER A 110 -2.88 10.91 0.75
CA SER A 110 -2.30 9.58 0.89
C SER A 110 -2.91 8.58 -0.08
N VAL A 111 -2.24 7.44 -0.23
CA VAL A 111 -2.72 6.27 -0.96
C VAL A 111 -2.96 5.15 0.04
N ASN A 112 -4.18 4.64 0.11
CA ASN A 112 -4.53 3.56 1.04
C ASN A 112 -4.59 2.22 0.32
N TYR A 113 -3.93 1.22 0.88
CA TYR A 113 -3.85 -0.15 0.37
C TYR A 113 -4.45 -1.13 1.38
N VAL A 114 -5.04 -2.19 0.90
CA VAL A 114 -5.30 -3.39 1.74
C VAL A 114 -3.97 -4.02 2.12
N GLY A 115 -3.17 -4.35 1.13
CA GLY A 115 -1.80 -4.85 1.21
C GLY A 115 -1.05 -4.48 -0.06
N THR A 116 0.28 -4.53 -0.02
CA THR A 116 1.15 -4.34 -1.19
C THR A 116 1.56 -5.70 -1.77
N HIS A 117 2.38 -5.70 -2.81
CA HIS A 117 2.97 -6.94 -3.35
C HIS A 117 3.83 -7.71 -2.34
N ASP A 118 4.32 -7.07 -1.28
CA ASP A 118 5.13 -7.69 -0.23
C ASP A 118 4.30 -8.32 0.90
N ASN A 119 3.05 -7.92 1.01
CA ASN A 119 2.12 -8.49 1.98
C ASN A 119 1.58 -9.84 1.48
N ASN A 120 1.02 -10.63 2.39
CA ASN A 120 0.16 -11.74 2.01
C ASN A 120 -1.15 -11.20 1.39
N THR A 121 -1.84 -12.01 0.60
CA THR A 121 -3.22 -11.71 0.21
C THR A 121 -4.06 -11.43 1.45
N LEU A 122 -5.12 -10.67 1.32
CA LEU A 122 -5.98 -10.32 2.45
C LEU A 122 -6.53 -11.56 3.17
N LEU A 123 -7.03 -12.52 2.42
CA LEU A 123 -7.53 -13.76 3.00
C LEU A 123 -6.42 -14.59 3.64
N GLY A 124 -5.27 -14.70 2.96
CA GLY A 124 -4.09 -15.37 3.50
C GLY A 124 -3.59 -14.72 4.79
N TRP A 125 -3.62 -13.39 4.87
CA TRP A 125 -3.31 -12.65 6.08
C TRP A 125 -4.30 -12.93 7.21
N LEU A 126 -5.61 -12.97 6.92
CA LEU A 126 -6.64 -13.34 7.92
C LEU A 126 -6.42 -14.73 8.49
N TRP A 127 -5.97 -15.69 7.68
CA TRP A 127 -5.68 -17.05 8.14
C TRP A 127 -4.42 -17.13 9.03
N GLU A 128 -3.40 -16.30 8.73
CA GLU A 128 -2.10 -16.27 9.44
C GLU A 128 -2.10 -15.38 10.69
N ALA A 129 -2.97 -14.38 10.75
CA ALA A 129 -3.08 -13.46 11.87
C ALA A 129 -3.45 -14.20 13.16
N ASP A 130 -2.85 -13.80 14.28
CA ASP A 130 -3.29 -14.28 15.59
C ASP A 130 -4.76 -13.91 15.86
N GLU A 131 -5.38 -14.58 16.81
CA GLU A 131 -6.81 -14.43 17.10
C GLU A 131 -7.16 -12.99 17.52
N ALA A 132 -6.33 -12.32 18.31
CA ALA A 132 -6.60 -10.98 18.80
C ALA A 132 -6.53 -9.97 17.65
N GLN A 133 -5.51 -10.07 16.80
CA GLN A 133 -5.33 -9.23 15.63
C GLN A 133 -6.46 -9.42 14.62
N ARG A 134 -6.80 -10.66 14.31
CA ARG A 134 -7.91 -11.00 13.39
C ARG A 134 -9.25 -10.50 13.90
N ARG A 135 -9.55 -10.73 15.18
CA ARG A 135 -10.78 -10.26 15.80
C ARG A 135 -10.88 -8.74 15.75
N PHE A 136 -9.80 -8.05 16.10
CA PHE A 136 -9.76 -6.59 16.01
C PHE A 136 -10.03 -6.10 14.57
N ALA A 137 -9.37 -6.70 13.56
CA ALA A 137 -9.56 -6.34 12.17
C ALA A 137 -11.01 -6.52 11.70
N LEU A 138 -11.61 -7.67 12.02
CA LEU A 138 -12.99 -7.98 11.63
C LEU A 138 -13.98 -7.04 12.33
N GLU A 139 -13.83 -6.83 13.62
CA GLU A 139 -14.68 -5.91 14.40
C GLU A 139 -14.55 -4.46 13.92
N TYR A 140 -13.31 -3.98 13.70
CA TYR A 140 -13.03 -2.65 13.15
C TYR A 140 -13.71 -2.44 11.80
N CYS A 141 -13.69 -3.45 10.94
CA CYS A 141 -14.33 -3.40 9.63
C CYS A 141 -15.84 -3.69 9.65
N GLY A 142 -16.43 -3.90 10.82
CA GLY A 142 -17.86 -4.14 10.99
C GLY A 142 -18.33 -5.54 10.60
N PHE A 143 -17.40 -6.49 10.43
CA PHE A 143 -17.72 -7.88 10.14
C PHE A 143 -18.08 -8.63 11.42
N LYS A 144 -19.21 -9.35 11.43
CA LYS A 144 -19.77 -9.99 12.63
C LYS A 144 -20.13 -11.47 12.44
N GLU A 145 -19.87 -12.01 11.26
CA GLU A 145 -20.27 -13.37 10.91
C GLU A 145 -19.13 -14.37 11.20
N ASP A 146 -19.46 -15.67 11.29
CA ASP A 146 -18.48 -16.71 11.61
C ASP A 146 -17.68 -17.17 10.39
N ASN A 147 -18.14 -16.85 9.18
CA ASN A 147 -17.54 -17.29 7.92
C ASN A 147 -16.38 -16.39 7.41
N TRP A 148 -15.65 -15.80 8.32
CA TRP A 148 -14.53 -14.87 8.00
C TRP A 148 -13.43 -15.51 7.16
N GLY A 149 -13.27 -16.82 7.20
CA GLY A 149 -12.25 -17.59 6.46
C GLY A 149 -12.67 -18.04 5.07
N GLU A 150 -13.89 -17.72 4.62
CA GLU A 150 -14.38 -18.07 3.30
C GLU A 150 -13.74 -17.21 2.21
N GLY A 151 -13.20 -17.89 1.18
CA GLY A 151 -12.60 -17.26 0.02
C GLY A 151 -13.55 -17.12 -1.16
N GLY A 152 -12.97 -16.69 -2.28
CA GLY A 152 -13.67 -16.51 -3.55
C GLY A 152 -14.22 -15.11 -3.77
N TYR A 153 -14.75 -14.86 -4.95
CA TYR A 153 -15.14 -13.54 -5.46
C TYR A 153 -16.18 -12.77 -4.61
N LYS A 154 -16.83 -13.46 -3.70
CA LYS A 154 -17.82 -12.89 -2.78
C LYS A 154 -17.43 -13.06 -1.32
N SER A 155 -16.13 -13.32 -1.04
CA SER A 155 -15.61 -13.44 0.34
C SER A 155 -16.12 -12.30 1.22
N PRO A 156 -16.92 -12.59 2.25
CA PRO A 156 -17.62 -11.55 3.00
C PRO A 156 -16.65 -10.74 3.86
N SER A 157 -15.67 -11.37 4.48
CA SER A 157 -14.63 -10.69 5.28
C SER A 157 -13.72 -9.82 4.41
N CYS A 158 -13.29 -10.33 3.24
CA CYS A 158 -12.50 -9.54 2.30
C CYS A 158 -13.27 -8.30 1.84
N ARG A 159 -14.54 -8.43 1.49
CA ARG A 159 -15.40 -7.29 1.10
C ARG A 159 -15.52 -6.25 2.21
N SER A 160 -15.73 -6.67 3.45
CA SER A 160 -15.84 -5.76 4.59
C SER A 160 -14.56 -4.94 4.79
N ILE A 161 -13.38 -5.57 4.69
CA ILE A 161 -12.10 -4.89 4.82
C ILE A 161 -11.83 -3.98 3.60
N ILE A 162 -12.11 -4.44 2.39
CA ILE A 162 -12.01 -3.64 1.16
C ILE A 162 -12.87 -2.38 1.27
N GLU A 163 -14.14 -2.53 1.66
CA GLU A 163 -15.03 -1.37 1.85
C GLU A 163 -14.50 -0.39 2.88
N THR A 164 -13.85 -0.88 3.95
CA THR A 164 -13.27 -0.02 4.97
C THR A 164 -12.12 0.82 4.40
N VAL A 165 -11.30 0.26 3.52
CA VAL A 165 -10.29 1.02 2.76
C VAL A 165 -10.96 2.02 1.80
N TRP A 166 -12.06 1.62 1.14
CA TRP A 166 -12.83 2.50 0.24
C TRP A 166 -13.47 3.70 0.96
N LYS A 167 -13.88 3.53 2.22
CA LYS A 167 -14.45 4.60 3.08
C LYS A 167 -13.40 5.59 3.57
N SER A 168 -12.10 5.29 3.48
CA SER A 168 -11.04 6.15 4.00
C SER A 168 -11.04 7.53 3.31
N SER A 169 -10.46 8.51 3.98
CA SER A 169 -10.29 9.87 3.45
C SER A 169 -9.18 9.99 2.40
N SER A 170 -8.36 8.96 2.22
CA SER A 170 -7.25 8.97 1.26
C SER A 170 -7.73 9.27 -0.16
N ASN A 171 -7.00 10.12 -0.88
CA ASN A 171 -7.34 10.49 -2.27
C ASN A 171 -7.38 9.27 -3.21
N VAL A 172 -6.54 8.27 -2.94
CA VAL A 172 -6.45 7.05 -3.75
C VAL A 172 -6.60 5.82 -2.86
N ALA A 173 -7.34 4.82 -3.33
CA ALA A 173 -7.40 3.48 -2.73
C ALA A 173 -6.98 2.46 -3.79
N ILE A 174 -6.09 1.55 -3.42
CA ILE A 174 -5.57 0.50 -4.31
C ILE A 174 -5.80 -0.86 -3.67
N ILE A 175 -6.38 -1.77 -4.44
CA ILE A 175 -6.66 -3.14 -4.02
C ILE A 175 -5.94 -4.10 -4.98
N ALA A 176 -5.27 -5.10 -4.42
CA ALA A 176 -4.70 -6.16 -5.23
C ALA A 176 -5.80 -7.01 -5.90
N PHE A 177 -5.55 -7.43 -7.14
CA PHE A 177 -6.49 -8.30 -7.87
C PHE A 177 -6.80 -9.58 -7.09
N GLN A 178 -5.81 -10.15 -6.42
CA GLN A 178 -5.97 -11.33 -5.57
C GLN A 178 -6.98 -11.12 -4.44
N ASP A 179 -6.99 -9.93 -3.86
CA ASP A 179 -7.89 -9.56 -2.77
C ASP A 179 -9.33 -9.34 -3.28
N MET A 180 -9.48 -8.79 -4.49
CA MET A 180 -10.78 -8.70 -5.16
C MET A 180 -11.38 -10.08 -5.43
N CYS A 181 -10.54 -11.07 -5.67
CA CYS A 181 -10.93 -12.45 -5.91
C CYS A 181 -11.08 -13.28 -4.62
N GLY A 182 -10.70 -12.75 -3.46
CA GLY A 182 -10.68 -13.50 -2.19
C GLY A 182 -9.78 -14.73 -2.26
N PHE A 183 -8.59 -14.60 -2.86
CA PHE A 183 -7.61 -15.68 -2.97
C PHE A 183 -6.76 -15.79 -1.71
N GLY A 184 -6.35 -17.01 -1.38
CA GLY A 184 -5.48 -17.32 -0.26
C GLY A 184 -4.00 -17.08 -0.54
N SER A 185 -3.14 -17.54 0.40
CA SER A 185 -1.68 -17.33 0.39
C SER A 185 -0.96 -17.89 -0.83
N ASP A 186 -1.56 -18.86 -1.52
CA ASP A 186 -1.06 -19.44 -2.78
C ASP A 186 -1.01 -18.44 -3.93
N ALA A 187 -1.81 -17.39 -3.86
CA ALA A 187 -1.81 -16.28 -4.82
C ALA A 187 -0.89 -15.10 -4.41
N ARG A 188 -0.13 -15.21 -3.32
CA ARG A 188 0.79 -14.16 -2.88
C ARG A 188 1.82 -13.84 -3.96
N MET A 189 2.08 -12.54 -4.18
CA MET A 189 3.00 -12.08 -5.20
C MET A 189 4.46 -12.21 -4.80
N ASN A 190 4.81 -11.71 -3.61
CA ASN A 190 6.18 -11.65 -3.13
C ASN A 190 6.29 -11.93 -1.64
N ILE A 191 7.34 -12.67 -1.25
CA ILE A 191 7.73 -12.88 0.15
C ILE A 191 9.10 -12.24 0.32
N PRO A 192 9.21 -11.11 1.02
CA PRO A 192 10.49 -10.43 1.24
C PRO A 192 11.52 -11.35 1.89
N GLY A 193 12.77 -11.27 1.42
CA GLY A 193 13.88 -12.10 1.91
C GLY A 193 13.91 -13.54 1.36
N VAL A 194 12.94 -13.95 0.56
CA VAL A 194 12.94 -15.24 -0.13
C VAL A 194 13.40 -15.06 -1.58
N ALA A 195 14.42 -15.80 -2.00
CA ALA A 195 14.98 -15.64 -3.34
C ALA A 195 14.23 -16.39 -4.44
N ASP A 196 13.36 -17.34 -4.10
CA ASP A 196 12.66 -18.20 -5.07
C ASP A 196 11.14 -18.10 -4.94
N LYS A 197 10.45 -18.48 -6.01
CA LYS A 197 8.98 -18.57 -6.11
C LYS A 197 8.20 -17.25 -6.08
N ASN A 198 8.85 -16.11 -6.00
CA ASN A 198 8.23 -14.80 -6.07
C ASN A 198 7.88 -14.39 -7.51
N TRP A 199 6.91 -13.50 -7.68
CA TRP A 199 6.49 -12.89 -8.95
C TRP A 199 5.96 -13.89 -9.99
N ARG A 200 5.42 -15.04 -9.53
CA ARG A 200 4.92 -16.13 -10.39
C ARG A 200 3.42 -16.18 -10.53
N PHE A 201 2.68 -15.43 -9.72
CA PHE A 201 1.23 -15.41 -9.84
C PHE A 201 0.81 -15.03 -11.26
N ARG A 202 -0.17 -15.77 -11.77
CA ARG A 202 -0.80 -15.51 -13.08
C ARG A 202 -2.31 -15.70 -12.94
N THR A 203 -3.04 -14.90 -13.69
CA THR A 203 -4.50 -15.02 -13.78
C THR A 203 -4.91 -15.49 -15.16
N THR A 204 -6.11 -16.01 -15.28
CA THR A 204 -6.73 -16.43 -16.55
C THR A 204 -7.85 -15.47 -16.93
N ALA A 205 -8.31 -15.52 -18.19
CA ALA A 205 -9.45 -14.76 -18.63
C ALA A 205 -10.72 -15.09 -17.81
N ASP A 206 -10.91 -16.36 -17.45
CA ASP A 206 -12.06 -16.79 -16.64
C ASP A 206 -12.01 -16.17 -15.24
N THR A 207 -10.82 -16.10 -14.63
CA THR A 207 -10.61 -15.45 -13.33
C THR A 207 -10.96 -13.96 -13.41
N VAL A 208 -10.50 -13.26 -14.45
CA VAL A 208 -10.81 -11.84 -14.64
C VAL A 208 -12.31 -11.61 -14.83
N ASN A 209 -12.95 -12.45 -15.65
CA ASN A 209 -14.38 -12.36 -15.93
C ASN A 209 -15.27 -12.72 -14.72
N ALA A 210 -14.75 -13.49 -13.77
CA ALA A 210 -15.47 -13.86 -12.56
C ALA A 210 -15.46 -12.80 -11.46
N VAL A 211 -14.62 -11.75 -11.58
CA VAL A 211 -14.62 -10.62 -10.64
C VAL A 211 -16.00 -9.96 -10.63
N ASP A 212 -16.55 -9.72 -9.44
CA ASP A 212 -17.84 -9.07 -9.25
C ASP A 212 -17.74 -7.56 -9.57
N SER A 213 -17.69 -7.24 -10.85
CA SER A 213 -17.55 -5.86 -11.34
C SER A 213 -18.72 -4.96 -10.93
N GLU A 214 -19.92 -5.52 -10.79
CA GLU A 214 -21.10 -4.77 -10.33
C GLU A 214 -20.93 -4.30 -8.89
N TYR A 215 -20.42 -5.17 -8.02
CA TYR A 215 -20.12 -4.82 -6.64
C TYR A 215 -19.06 -3.70 -6.56
N PHE A 216 -17.94 -3.83 -7.29
CA PHE A 216 -16.89 -2.81 -7.27
C PHE A 216 -17.35 -1.49 -7.90
N HIS A 217 -18.16 -1.54 -8.95
CA HIS A 217 -18.81 -0.34 -9.49
C HIS A 217 -19.72 0.32 -8.46
N HIS A 218 -20.54 -0.47 -7.75
CA HIS A 218 -21.43 0.04 -6.71
C HIS A 218 -20.67 0.74 -5.58
N ILE A 219 -19.63 0.13 -5.01
CA ILE A 219 -18.85 0.76 -3.92
C ILE A 219 -18.09 2.00 -4.41
N ASN A 220 -17.61 2.03 -5.64
CA ASN A 220 -17.02 3.22 -6.25
C ASN A 220 -18.04 4.39 -6.29
N ALA A 221 -19.25 4.13 -6.73
CA ALA A 221 -20.32 5.14 -6.77
C ALA A 221 -20.73 5.58 -5.36
N LEU A 222 -20.92 4.61 -4.44
CA LEU A 222 -21.36 4.84 -3.07
C LEU A 222 -20.38 5.74 -2.31
N TYR A 223 -19.09 5.44 -2.40
CA TYR A 223 -18.03 6.17 -1.69
C TYR A 223 -17.39 7.30 -2.51
N ARG A 224 -18.05 7.70 -3.62
CA ARG A 224 -17.63 8.83 -4.49
C ARG A 224 -16.20 8.72 -5.01
N ARG A 225 -15.75 7.50 -5.32
CA ARG A 225 -14.43 7.23 -5.91
C ARG A 225 -14.48 7.08 -7.44
N MET A 226 -15.58 7.44 -8.06
CA MET A 226 -15.67 7.58 -9.52
C MET A 226 -15.10 8.94 -9.93
N TYR A 227 -14.44 9.00 -11.06
CA TYR A 227 -14.11 10.29 -11.66
C TYR A 227 -15.38 11.14 -11.73
N PRO A 228 -15.33 12.40 -11.28
CA PRO A 228 -16.45 13.27 -11.53
C PRO A 228 -16.68 13.31 -13.04
N VAL A 229 -17.85 12.89 -13.47
CA VAL A 229 -18.31 13.21 -14.82
C VAL A 229 -18.51 14.72 -14.77
N PHE A 230 -17.52 15.46 -15.26
CA PHE A 230 -17.73 16.87 -15.51
C PHE A 230 -18.76 16.92 -16.63
N ASP A 231 -19.97 17.25 -16.28
CA ASP A 231 -20.96 17.66 -17.28
C ASP A 231 -20.33 18.76 -18.12
N LYS A 232 -20.11 18.46 -19.41
CA LYS A 232 -19.55 19.40 -20.38
C LYS A 232 -20.55 20.47 -20.72
#